data_9c3534400a8d82c5cb1634131617b05d
#
_entry.id   9c3534400a8d82c5cb1634131617b05d
#
_cell.length_a   1.000
_cell.length_b   1.000
_cell.length_c   1.000
_cell.angle_alpha   90.00
_cell.angle_beta   90.00
_cell.angle_gamma   90.00
#
_symmetry.space_group_name_H-M   'P 1'
#
loop_
_entity.id
_entity.type
_entity.pdbx_description
1 polymer ?
#
loop_
_entity_poly.entity_id
_entity_poly.type
_entity_poly.pdbx_seq_one_letter_code
_entity_poly.pdbx_strand_id
1 'polypeptide(L)'
;MLRIFLILFFQIFCIIVVSQQSNSTFSRNFSIFYDERIHQINSNCHSSIKPYLLSNLDSNFVIHKGSWIYRKWNKEHFLQVEREDYSLLVNPVINLMIGIESNSDKTIWNNTRGIIADGKLGDRFTYYSSFLENQSVFPSYITNEVVRKSAWIVPGQGESRWSPDSIFDYSMASGHLSYKLSKFSELQFGTGKNFIGDGYRSMILSDNAFNYPYLRIQTKVGIFQYTNFYMEHMDLISNPAEEYTYDKKYMSLHHLSANITDRLNIGIFESIVWENTRTPEFSGFDISYLNPIIFLRPVEYSLNSSDNALMGSNFKFKTTDKSHLYGQFVIDEFSQPALNSGEKWWGNKYAYQIGSKCYDVFGVNNLVFQIENNFARPYTYSHHNSSQNYGHYFQSLAHPLGANFNEILLFVDYKIKKWELHYQFLKANYGAKIKNDPASYGNDIFMSNTDRPSDYGIEMFQGNKTDLFFSKITMSYLFNPKTNLKFEIGLVNRNLEDEYGRNDTNFIFFALKTDLFNRYYDF
;
A
#
# COMPACT_ATOMS: atom_id res chain seq x y z
N MET A 1 -3.17 -29.85 51.89
CA MET A 1 -2.55 -28.58 51.40
C MET A 1 -2.03 -28.66 49.96
N LEU A 2 -1.32 -29.70 49.55
CA LEU A 2 -0.79 -29.80 48.18
C LEU A 2 -1.85 -29.87 47.07
N ARG A 3 -3.00 -30.53 47.31
CA ARG A 3 -4.12 -30.61 46.35
C ARG A 3 -4.88 -29.29 46.16
N ILE A 4 -4.94 -28.46 47.20
CA ILE A 4 -5.57 -27.13 47.13
C ILE A 4 -4.67 -26.15 46.38
N PHE A 5 -3.35 -26.29 46.50
CA PHE A 5 -2.38 -25.47 45.75
C PHE A 5 -2.38 -25.80 44.26
N LEU A 6 -2.58 -27.08 43.89
CA LEU A 6 -2.70 -27.49 42.49
C LEU A 6 -4.00 -27.01 41.82
N ILE A 7 -5.10 -26.99 42.58
CA ILE A 7 -6.39 -26.49 42.05
C ILE A 7 -6.37 -24.96 41.89
N LEU A 8 -5.75 -24.23 42.83
CA LEU A 8 -5.55 -22.79 42.72
C LEU A 8 -4.56 -22.42 41.60
N PHE A 9 -3.53 -23.24 41.36
CA PHE A 9 -2.60 -23.05 40.26
C PHE A 9 -3.24 -23.32 38.89
N PHE A 10 -4.20 -24.25 38.81
CA PHE A 10 -4.97 -24.52 37.58
C PHE A 10 -6.08 -23.49 37.32
N GLN A 11 -6.62 -22.84 38.36
CA GLN A 11 -7.63 -21.79 38.20
C GLN A 11 -7.05 -20.42 37.81
N ILE A 12 -5.75 -20.17 38.03
CA ILE A 12 -5.06 -18.94 37.57
C ILE A 12 -4.69 -19.02 36.08
N PHE A 13 -4.78 -20.22 35.45
CA PHE A 13 -4.44 -20.42 34.04
C PHE A 13 -5.62 -20.28 33.07
N CYS A 14 -6.82 -19.97 33.55
CA CYS A 14 -8.04 -19.93 32.73
C CYS A 14 -8.74 -18.58 32.73
N ILE A 15 -8.04 -17.50 32.41
CA ILE A 15 -8.62 -16.32 31.75
C ILE A 15 -7.49 -15.64 30.91
N ILE A 16 -7.03 -16.31 29.87
CA ILE A 16 -6.45 -15.60 28.75
C ILE A 16 -7.60 -15.45 27.76
N VAL A 17 -8.29 -14.33 27.82
CA VAL A 17 -9.14 -13.89 26.72
C VAL A 17 -8.20 -13.69 25.53
N VAL A 18 -8.12 -14.67 24.67
CA VAL A 18 -7.35 -14.60 23.44
C VAL A 18 -8.16 -13.74 22.48
N SER A 19 -7.87 -12.44 22.48
CA SER A 19 -8.41 -11.51 21.50
C SER A 19 -8.08 -11.99 20.10
N GLN A 20 -9.09 -12.19 19.28
CA GLN A 20 -8.95 -12.58 17.87
C GLN A 20 -8.65 -11.34 17.04
N GLN A 21 -7.79 -11.51 16.05
CA GLN A 21 -7.31 -10.39 15.25
C GLN A 21 -7.76 -10.58 13.79
N SER A 22 -8.63 -9.70 13.32
CA SER A 22 -8.93 -9.54 11.90
C SER A 22 -8.15 -8.36 11.31
N ASN A 23 -7.87 -8.41 10.02
CA ASN A 23 -7.21 -7.31 9.34
C ASN A 23 -8.17 -6.14 9.08
N SER A 24 -7.66 -4.91 9.22
CA SER A 24 -8.37 -3.70 8.76
C SER A 24 -8.44 -3.67 7.23
N THR A 25 -9.35 -2.90 6.68
CA THR A 25 -9.36 -2.60 5.24
C THR A 25 -8.24 -1.63 4.87
N PHE A 26 -7.80 -1.64 3.60
CA PHE A 26 -6.80 -0.70 3.09
C PHE A 26 -7.38 0.68 2.72
N SER A 27 -8.69 0.86 2.68
CA SER A 27 -9.27 2.14 2.29
C SER A 27 -8.93 3.25 3.29
N ARG A 28 -8.13 4.23 2.86
CA ARG A 28 -7.86 5.44 3.63
C ARG A 28 -9.15 6.20 3.96
N ASN A 29 -10.04 6.37 3.00
CA ASN A 29 -11.29 7.09 3.20
C ASN A 29 -12.21 6.42 4.23
N PHE A 30 -12.08 5.11 4.40
CA PHE A 30 -12.79 4.39 5.46
C PHE A 30 -12.09 4.52 6.80
N SER A 31 -10.75 4.34 6.83
CA SER A 31 -10.00 4.25 8.07
C SER A 31 -9.77 5.61 8.74
N ILE A 32 -9.67 6.69 7.96
CA ILE A 32 -9.20 8.01 8.43
C ILE A 32 -10.00 8.55 9.65
N PHE A 33 -11.28 8.25 9.76
CA PHE A 33 -12.11 8.67 10.87
C PHE A 33 -12.04 7.74 12.10
N TYR A 34 -11.34 6.60 11.99
CA TYR A 34 -11.13 5.63 13.07
C TYR A 34 -9.68 5.55 13.51
N ASP A 35 -8.76 6.00 12.66
CA ASP A 35 -7.31 5.95 12.89
C ASP A 35 -6.88 6.75 14.13
N GLU A 36 -7.60 7.80 14.51
CA GLU A 36 -7.31 8.61 15.69
C GLU A 36 -7.02 7.76 16.93
N ARG A 37 -7.83 6.71 17.16
CA ARG A 37 -7.69 5.83 18.33
C ARG A 37 -6.34 5.09 18.37
N ILE A 38 -5.80 4.76 17.21
CA ILE A 38 -4.51 4.07 17.07
C ILE A 38 -3.36 5.04 17.37
N HIS A 39 -3.57 6.33 17.14
CA HIS A 39 -2.55 7.36 17.24
C HIS A 39 -2.57 8.14 18.56
N GLN A 40 -3.48 7.84 19.49
CA GLN A 40 -3.48 8.42 20.85
C GLN A 40 -2.20 8.10 21.62
N ILE A 41 -1.76 8.99 22.51
CA ILE A 41 -0.50 8.85 23.26
C ILE A 41 -0.46 7.53 24.04
N ASN A 42 -1.56 7.13 24.66
CA ASN A 42 -1.65 5.89 25.44
C ASN A 42 -1.76 4.60 24.61
N SER A 43 -1.79 4.71 23.29
CA SER A 43 -1.86 3.56 22.40
C SER A 43 -0.48 2.94 22.19
N ASN A 44 -0.30 1.66 22.51
CA ASN A 44 0.91 0.88 22.24
C ASN A 44 0.88 0.20 20.86
N CYS A 45 0.08 0.72 19.92
CA CYS A 45 -0.02 0.17 18.57
C CYS A 45 1.21 0.56 17.74
N HIS A 46 1.82 -0.45 17.10
CA HIS A 46 2.83 -0.25 16.06
C HIS A 46 2.13 -0.01 14.72
N SER A 47 1.80 1.25 14.43
CA SER A 47 0.93 1.62 13.31
C SER A 47 1.62 1.60 11.94
N SER A 48 2.92 1.36 11.89
CA SER A 48 3.67 1.36 10.62
C SER A 48 3.36 0.18 9.71
N ILE A 49 2.91 -0.96 10.24
CA ILE A 49 2.57 -2.15 9.44
C ILE A 49 1.07 -2.22 9.19
N LYS A 50 0.66 -2.25 7.93
CA LYS A 50 -0.74 -2.41 7.51
C LYS A 50 -0.89 -3.62 6.58
N PRO A 51 -2.06 -4.27 6.55
CA PRO A 51 -3.28 -3.96 7.32
C PRO A 51 -3.07 -4.16 8.82
N TYR A 52 -3.73 -3.33 9.62
CA TYR A 52 -3.69 -3.47 11.08
C TYR A 52 -4.40 -4.75 11.50
N LEU A 53 -3.83 -5.42 12.52
CA LEU A 53 -4.50 -6.51 13.19
C LEU A 53 -5.46 -5.91 14.23
N LEU A 54 -6.75 -6.01 13.97
CA LEU A 54 -7.78 -5.46 14.84
C LEU A 54 -8.18 -6.50 15.90
N SER A 55 -7.86 -6.25 17.15
CA SER A 55 -8.41 -7.00 18.26
C SER A 55 -9.83 -6.49 18.55
N ASN A 56 -10.86 -7.29 18.19
CA ASN A 56 -12.28 -7.02 18.47
C ASN A 56 -12.79 -5.64 18.02
N LEU A 57 -13.18 -5.54 16.79
CA LEU A 57 -14.28 -4.63 16.44
C LEU A 57 -15.54 -5.22 17.10
N ASP A 58 -16.27 -4.39 17.88
CA ASP A 58 -17.48 -4.76 18.60
C ASP A 58 -18.39 -5.67 17.76
N SER A 59 -18.36 -6.95 18.03
CA SER A 59 -19.23 -7.96 17.42
C SER A 59 -20.57 -8.03 18.15
N ASN A 60 -21.07 -6.90 18.65
CA ASN A 60 -22.39 -6.89 19.23
C ASN A 60 -23.42 -7.15 18.13
N PHE A 61 -23.96 -8.36 18.13
CA PHE A 61 -25.08 -8.75 17.29
C PHE A 61 -26.31 -7.95 17.72
N VAL A 62 -26.57 -6.85 17.04
CA VAL A 62 -27.75 -6.03 17.27
C VAL A 62 -28.81 -6.42 16.24
N ILE A 63 -29.91 -6.96 16.69
CA ILE A 63 -31.09 -7.21 15.84
C ILE A 63 -31.74 -5.86 15.53
N HIS A 64 -31.62 -5.42 14.30
CA HIS A 64 -32.21 -4.18 13.83
C HIS A 64 -33.67 -4.37 13.41
N LYS A 65 -34.54 -3.38 13.72
CA LYS A 65 -35.92 -3.34 13.23
C LYS A 65 -35.98 -2.94 11.76
N GLY A 66 -36.93 -3.49 11.00
CA GLY A 66 -37.17 -3.18 9.60
C GLY A 66 -37.24 -4.40 8.69
N SER A 67 -37.64 -4.21 7.42
CA SER A 67 -37.62 -5.29 6.43
C SER A 67 -36.20 -5.82 6.20
N TRP A 68 -36.09 -7.05 5.71
CA TRP A 68 -34.79 -7.67 5.42
C TRP A 68 -33.94 -6.80 4.48
N ILE A 69 -34.53 -6.30 3.38
CA ILE A 69 -33.84 -5.43 2.43
C ILE A 69 -33.32 -4.16 3.10
N TYR A 70 -34.19 -3.47 3.88
CA TYR A 70 -33.79 -2.26 4.59
C TYR A 70 -32.61 -2.48 5.54
N ARG A 71 -32.63 -3.59 6.30
CA ARG A 71 -31.57 -3.90 7.26
C ARG A 71 -30.23 -4.18 6.55
N LYS A 72 -30.24 -5.03 5.52
CA LYS A 72 -29.04 -5.37 4.75
C LYS A 72 -28.45 -4.17 4.01
N TRP A 73 -29.31 -3.31 3.50
CA TRP A 73 -28.89 -2.11 2.79
C TRP A 73 -28.33 -1.01 3.69
N ASN A 74 -28.77 -0.91 4.96
CA ASN A 74 -28.48 0.25 5.81
C ASN A 74 -27.72 -0.05 7.11
N LYS A 75 -27.71 -1.30 7.63
CA LYS A 75 -27.32 -1.55 9.03
C LYS A 75 -26.53 -2.81 9.28
N GLU A 76 -26.62 -3.81 8.43
CA GLU A 76 -26.13 -5.15 8.67
C GLU A 76 -25.17 -5.61 7.57
N HIS A 77 -24.32 -6.60 7.89
CA HIS A 77 -23.63 -7.39 6.88
C HIS A 77 -24.65 -8.19 6.05
N PHE A 78 -24.30 -8.51 4.80
CA PHE A 78 -25.18 -9.27 3.93
C PHE A 78 -25.47 -10.67 4.51
N LEU A 79 -24.41 -11.39 4.87
CA LEU A 79 -24.49 -12.63 5.64
C LEU A 79 -23.57 -12.50 6.86
N GLN A 80 -24.10 -12.83 8.01
CA GLN A 80 -23.34 -12.91 9.25
C GLN A 80 -23.77 -14.18 10.01
N VAL A 81 -22.79 -15.04 10.26
CA VAL A 81 -22.93 -16.24 11.07
C VAL A 81 -21.92 -16.14 12.20
N GLU A 82 -22.36 -16.33 13.42
CA GLU A 82 -21.50 -16.31 14.60
C GLU A 82 -21.86 -17.51 15.49
N ARG A 83 -20.87 -18.31 15.82
CA ARG A 83 -20.93 -19.47 16.70
C ARG A 83 -19.72 -19.45 17.63
N GLU A 84 -19.73 -20.28 18.64
CA GLU A 84 -18.61 -20.39 19.60
C GLU A 84 -17.28 -20.68 18.87
N ASP A 85 -17.29 -21.65 17.95
CA ASP A 85 -16.09 -22.13 17.27
C ASP A 85 -15.79 -21.44 15.94
N TYR A 86 -16.72 -20.70 15.35
CA TYR A 86 -16.48 -20.03 14.06
C TYR A 86 -17.35 -18.80 13.86
N SER A 87 -16.84 -17.90 13.04
CA SER A 87 -17.63 -16.81 12.48
C SER A 87 -17.42 -16.69 10.97
N LEU A 88 -18.44 -16.19 10.29
CA LEU A 88 -18.40 -15.89 8.86
C LEU A 88 -19.17 -14.59 8.61
N LEU A 89 -18.48 -13.64 7.99
CA LEU A 89 -19.06 -12.42 7.45
C LEU A 89 -18.92 -12.45 5.93
N VAL A 90 -20.01 -12.24 5.21
CA VAL A 90 -19.96 -12.13 3.75
C VAL A 90 -20.67 -10.85 3.31
N ASN A 91 -19.99 -10.08 2.45
CA ASN A 91 -20.51 -8.84 1.93
C ASN A 91 -20.27 -8.75 0.42
N PRO A 92 -21.25 -8.24 -0.36
CA PRO A 92 -21.01 -7.86 -1.73
C PRO A 92 -20.09 -6.64 -1.79
N VAL A 93 -19.24 -6.59 -2.82
CA VAL A 93 -18.44 -5.43 -3.18
C VAL A 93 -18.97 -4.90 -4.49
N ILE A 94 -19.31 -3.63 -4.51
CA ILE A 94 -19.77 -2.94 -5.71
C ILE A 94 -19.02 -1.62 -5.87
N ASN A 95 -18.74 -1.25 -7.11
CA ASN A 95 -18.32 0.10 -7.46
C ASN A 95 -18.85 0.41 -8.86
N LEU A 96 -20.07 0.95 -8.88
CA LEU A 96 -20.76 1.39 -10.08
C LEU A 96 -20.54 2.89 -10.19
N MET A 97 -19.74 3.33 -11.16
CA MET A 97 -19.41 4.73 -11.39
C MET A 97 -19.74 5.10 -12.83
N ILE A 98 -20.26 6.28 -13.03
CA ILE A 98 -20.44 6.92 -14.33
C ILE A 98 -19.96 8.37 -14.26
N GLY A 99 -19.29 8.83 -15.31
CA GLY A 99 -18.77 10.19 -15.36
C GLY A 99 -18.57 10.69 -16.79
N ILE A 100 -18.26 11.95 -16.88
CA ILE A 100 -17.93 12.64 -18.13
C ILE A 100 -16.64 13.43 -17.97
N GLU A 101 -15.78 13.35 -18.97
CA GLU A 101 -14.51 14.07 -19.09
C GLU A 101 -14.67 15.25 -20.04
N SER A 102 -14.12 16.43 -19.69
CA SER A 102 -14.35 17.69 -20.39
C SER A 102 -13.87 17.71 -21.84
N ASN A 103 -12.86 16.94 -22.18
CA ASN A 103 -12.22 16.94 -23.50
C ASN A 103 -12.39 15.60 -24.23
N SER A 104 -13.42 14.84 -23.89
CA SER A 104 -13.70 13.54 -24.47
C SER A 104 -15.21 13.34 -24.65
N ASP A 105 -15.61 12.82 -25.81
CA ASP A 105 -16.99 12.41 -26.06
C ASP A 105 -17.34 11.07 -25.42
N LYS A 106 -16.35 10.41 -24.78
CA LYS A 106 -16.54 9.11 -24.15
C LYS A 106 -17.12 9.24 -22.75
N THR A 107 -18.17 8.47 -22.48
CA THR A 107 -18.64 8.28 -21.11
C THR A 107 -17.65 7.42 -20.35
N ILE A 108 -17.12 7.96 -19.24
CA ILE A 108 -16.29 7.22 -18.30
C ILE A 108 -17.21 6.38 -17.41
N TRP A 109 -16.88 5.12 -17.21
CA TRP A 109 -17.62 4.30 -16.28
C TRP A 109 -16.74 3.19 -15.67
N ASN A 110 -17.16 2.72 -14.50
CA ASN A 110 -16.58 1.56 -13.84
C ASN A 110 -17.69 0.66 -13.31
N ASN A 111 -17.58 -0.63 -13.55
CA ASN A 111 -18.48 -1.66 -13.06
C ASN A 111 -17.66 -2.72 -12.33
N THR A 112 -17.48 -2.55 -11.02
CA THR A 112 -16.89 -3.57 -10.15
C THR A 112 -18.01 -4.35 -9.48
N ARG A 113 -17.90 -5.68 -9.56
CA ARG A 113 -18.76 -6.65 -8.87
C ARG A 113 -17.86 -7.63 -8.13
N GLY A 114 -18.21 -7.94 -6.91
CA GLY A 114 -17.40 -8.87 -6.16
C GLY A 114 -18.00 -9.27 -4.83
N ILE A 115 -17.21 -10.03 -4.10
CA ILE A 115 -17.56 -10.57 -2.80
C ILE A 115 -16.36 -10.55 -1.88
N ILE A 116 -16.61 -10.26 -0.61
CA ILE A 116 -15.64 -10.40 0.47
C ILE A 116 -16.22 -11.36 1.49
N ALA A 117 -15.39 -12.29 1.95
CA ALA A 117 -15.67 -13.19 3.06
C ALA A 117 -14.52 -13.12 4.08
N ASP A 118 -14.86 -12.90 5.33
CA ASP A 118 -13.91 -12.92 6.43
C ASP A 118 -14.49 -13.59 7.66
N GLY A 119 -13.64 -14.08 8.54
CA GLY A 119 -14.09 -14.74 9.75
C GLY A 119 -12.99 -15.44 10.51
N LYS A 120 -13.43 -16.31 11.42
CA LYS A 120 -12.58 -17.07 12.34
C LYS A 120 -12.93 -18.55 12.34
N LEU A 121 -11.95 -19.38 12.67
CA LEU A 121 -12.09 -20.82 12.95
C LEU A 121 -11.37 -21.14 14.27
N GLY A 122 -12.14 -21.45 15.31
CA GLY A 122 -11.61 -21.56 16.68
C GLY A 122 -10.98 -20.25 17.17
N ASP A 123 -10.02 -20.36 18.08
CA ASP A 123 -9.39 -19.23 18.76
C ASP A 123 -8.08 -18.75 18.08
N ARG A 124 -7.59 -19.48 17.08
CA ARG A 124 -6.25 -19.25 16.53
C ARG A 124 -6.22 -18.91 15.04
N PHE A 125 -7.26 -19.29 14.29
CA PHE A 125 -7.32 -19.05 12.86
C PHE A 125 -8.25 -17.90 12.52
N THR A 126 -7.79 -17.01 11.67
CA THR A 126 -8.65 -16.05 10.95
C THR A 126 -8.40 -16.16 9.46
N TYR A 127 -9.42 -15.90 8.67
CA TYR A 127 -9.35 -15.98 7.22
C TYR A 127 -10.02 -14.76 6.58
N TYR A 128 -9.51 -14.41 5.43
CA TYR A 128 -10.07 -13.38 4.55
C TYR A 128 -9.97 -13.86 3.11
N SER A 129 -10.99 -13.60 2.34
CA SER A 129 -10.99 -13.84 0.89
C SER A 129 -11.81 -12.77 0.19
N SER A 130 -11.34 -12.31 -0.95
CA SER A 130 -12.09 -11.40 -1.83
C SER A 130 -11.88 -11.76 -3.28
N PHE A 131 -12.93 -11.57 -4.07
CA PHE A 131 -12.89 -11.70 -5.52
C PHE A 131 -13.65 -10.54 -6.15
N LEU A 132 -13.02 -9.85 -7.09
CA LEU A 132 -13.57 -8.70 -7.78
C LEU A 132 -13.43 -8.88 -9.29
N GLU A 133 -14.50 -8.67 -10.02
CA GLU A 133 -14.51 -8.50 -11.47
C GLU A 133 -14.75 -7.03 -11.79
N ASN A 134 -13.97 -6.52 -12.72
CA ASN A 134 -14.01 -5.12 -13.08
C ASN A 134 -14.11 -4.95 -14.58
N GLN A 135 -14.96 -4.05 -15.01
CA GLN A 135 -14.98 -3.52 -16.37
C GLN A 135 -14.97 -2.00 -16.28
N SER A 136 -14.11 -1.35 -17.07
CA SER A 136 -13.92 0.09 -16.95
C SER A 136 -13.63 0.75 -18.29
N VAL A 137 -14.19 1.93 -18.48
CA VAL A 137 -13.69 2.95 -19.40
C VAL A 137 -13.10 4.05 -18.54
N PHE A 138 -11.78 4.17 -18.56
CA PHE A 138 -11.06 5.12 -17.74
C PHE A 138 -11.01 6.52 -18.33
N PRO A 139 -10.76 7.57 -17.50
CA PRO A 139 -10.31 8.86 -17.99
C PRO A 139 -9.08 8.74 -18.89
N SER A 140 -8.90 9.69 -19.79
CA SER A 140 -7.87 9.65 -20.84
C SER A 140 -6.46 9.42 -20.28
N TYR A 141 -6.09 10.08 -19.18
CA TYR A 141 -4.75 9.94 -18.59
C TYR A 141 -4.48 8.54 -18.03
N ILE A 142 -5.48 7.88 -17.41
CA ILE A 142 -5.35 6.50 -16.94
C ILE A 142 -5.29 5.55 -18.13
N THR A 143 -6.16 5.74 -19.13
CA THR A 143 -6.13 4.95 -20.37
C THR A 143 -4.75 4.99 -21.00
N ASN A 144 -4.16 6.20 -21.14
CA ASN A 144 -2.83 6.37 -21.71
C ASN A 144 -1.75 5.64 -20.90
N GLU A 145 -1.84 5.66 -19.56
CA GLU A 145 -0.89 4.94 -18.70
C GLU A 145 -1.01 3.42 -18.86
N VAL A 146 -2.22 2.88 -18.94
CA VAL A 146 -2.45 1.45 -19.16
C VAL A 146 -1.94 0.99 -20.52
N VAL A 147 -2.25 1.76 -21.58
CA VAL A 147 -1.85 1.43 -22.97
C VAL A 147 -0.34 1.60 -23.18
N ARG A 148 0.31 2.54 -22.49
CA ARG A 148 1.76 2.76 -22.56
C ARG A 148 2.55 1.52 -22.12
N LYS A 149 2.01 0.72 -21.20
CA LYS A 149 2.62 -0.52 -20.73
C LYS A 149 2.18 -1.68 -21.62
N SER A 150 3.13 -2.41 -22.20
CA SER A 150 2.89 -3.47 -23.20
C SER A 150 1.93 -4.56 -22.71
N ALA A 151 1.84 -4.80 -21.42
CA ALA A 151 0.97 -5.81 -20.80
C ALA A 151 -0.38 -5.24 -20.32
N TRP A 152 -0.71 -3.99 -20.66
CA TRP A 152 -1.97 -3.32 -20.29
C TRP A 152 -2.32 -3.42 -18.80
N ILE A 153 -1.36 -3.10 -17.96
CA ILE A 153 -1.50 -3.18 -16.51
C ILE A 153 -2.32 -1.99 -15.99
N VAL A 154 -3.43 -2.29 -15.35
CA VAL A 154 -4.25 -1.27 -14.67
C VAL A 154 -3.59 -0.87 -13.36
N PRO A 155 -3.38 0.43 -13.07
CA PRO A 155 -2.71 0.89 -11.86
C PRO A 155 -3.36 0.32 -10.58
N GLY A 156 -2.55 -0.29 -9.72
CA GLY A 156 -2.99 -0.97 -8.49
C GLY A 156 -3.69 -2.31 -8.73
N GLN A 157 -3.75 -2.77 -9.98
CA GLN A 157 -4.38 -4.01 -10.42
C GLN A 157 -3.40 -4.84 -11.27
N GLY A 158 -3.86 -5.94 -11.78
CA GLY A 158 -3.10 -6.78 -12.70
C GLY A 158 -3.31 -6.41 -14.16
N GLU A 159 -3.00 -7.38 -15.00
CA GLU A 159 -3.22 -7.33 -16.44
C GLU A 159 -4.71 -7.25 -16.77
N SER A 160 -5.02 -6.47 -17.79
CA SER A 160 -6.38 -6.34 -18.32
C SER A 160 -6.48 -6.86 -19.74
N ARG A 161 -7.65 -7.38 -20.10
CA ARG A 161 -8.03 -7.57 -21.49
C ARG A 161 -8.60 -6.26 -22.01
N TRP A 162 -8.16 -5.87 -23.20
CA TRP A 162 -8.63 -4.64 -23.83
C TRP A 162 -9.53 -4.97 -25.02
N SER A 163 -10.63 -4.22 -25.17
CA SER A 163 -11.47 -4.27 -26.35
C SER A 163 -11.27 -3.02 -27.23
N PRO A 164 -11.60 -3.07 -28.53
CA PRO A 164 -11.53 -1.92 -29.43
C PRO A 164 -12.31 -0.70 -28.95
N ASP A 165 -13.34 -0.88 -28.11
CA ASP A 165 -14.14 0.20 -27.52
C ASP A 165 -13.46 0.86 -26.31
N SER A 166 -12.19 0.57 -26.04
CA SER A 166 -11.42 1.04 -24.88
C SER A 166 -12.00 0.58 -23.53
N ILE A 167 -12.66 -0.59 -23.51
CA ILE A 167 -13.12 -1.24 -22.29
C ILE A 167 -12.00 -2.14 -21.79
N PHE A 168 -11.59 -1.90 -20.54
CA PHE A 168 -10.64 -2.74 -19.82
C PHE A 168 -11.39 -3.72 -18.94
N ASP A 169 -11.14 -5.01 -19.14
CA ASP A 169 -11.72 -6.10 -18.34
C ASP A 169 -10.61 -6.77 -17.53
N TYR A 170 -10.73 -6.74 -16.20
CA TYR A 170 -9.70 -7.21 -15.29
C TYR A 170 -10.30 -7.72 -13.99
N SER A 171 -9.62 -8.67 -13.35
CA SER A 171 -10.05 -9.24 -12.08
C SER A 171 -8.99 -9.11 -11.01
N MET A 172 -9.43 -9.13 -9.76
CA MET A 172 -8.56 -9.14 -8.60
C MET A 172 -9.07 -10.15 -7.59
N ALA A 173 -8.21 -11.08 -7.19
CA ALA A 173 -8.45 -11.95 -6.06
C ALA A 173 -7.42 -11.64 -4.97
N SER A 174 -7.84 -11.63 -3.71
CA SER A 174 -6.93 -11.60 -2.56
C SER A 174 -7.47 -12.48 -1.45
N GLY A 175 -6.57 -13.01 -0.65
CA GLY A 175 -6.97 -13.83 0.48
C GLY A 175 -5.78 -14.18 1.34
N HIS A 176 -6.04 -14.38 2.63
CA HIS A 176 -5.02 -14.83 3.56
C HIS A 176 -5.62 -15.67 4.66
N LEU A 177 -4.78 -16.51 5.22
CA LEU A 177 -5.01 -17.26 6.43
C LEU A 177 -4.00 -16.79 7.48
N SER A 178 -4.49 -16.37 8.65
CA SER A 178 -3.65 -16.01 9.78
C SER A 178 -3.76 -17.06 10.87
N TYR A 179 -2.62 -17.39 11.45
CA TYR A 179 -2.52 -18.34 12.55
C TYR A 179 -1.75 -17.76 13.72
N LYS A 180 -2.36 -17.73 14.89
CA LYS A 180 -1.75 -17.29 16.13
C LYS A 180 -0.83 -18.38 16.68
N LEU A 181 0.47 -18.27 16.40
CA LEU A 181 1.49 -19.22 16.88
C LEU A 181 1.62 -19.21 18.40
N SER A 182 1.60 -18.02 19.00
CA SER A 182 1.72 -17.81 20.45
C SER A 182 1.03 -16.51 20.87
N LYS A 183 1.11 -16.15 22.14
CA LYS A 183 0.65 -14.82 22.62
C LYS A 183 1.49 -13.66 22.06
N PHE A 184 2.64 -13.94 21.50
CA PHE A 184 3.57 -12.94 20.98
C PHE A 184 3.63 -12.92 19.46
N SER A 185 3.37 -14.05 18.80
CA SER A 185 3.68 -14.24 17.38
C SER A 185 2.48 -14.72 16.59
N GLU A 186 2.34 -14.17 15.39
CA GLU A 186 1.34 -14.51 14.39
C GLU A 186 2.01 -14.79 13.06
N LEU A 187 1.51 -15.80 12.37
CA LEU A 187 1.87 -16.17 11.01
C LEU A 187 0.70 -15.83 10.08
N GLN A 188 0.97 -15.17 8.98
CA GLN A 188 -0.02 -14.95 7.93
C GLN A 188 0.54 -15.38 6.58
N PHE A 189 -0.21 -16.22 5.88
CA PHE A 189 0.11 -16.65 4.51
C PHE A 189 -1.05 -16.28 3.59
N GLY A 190 -0.74 -15.73 2.43
CA GLY A 190 -1.78 -15.34 1.48
C GLY A 190 -1.27 -14.66 0.24
N THR A 191 -2.23 -14.14 -0.54
CA THR A 191 -2.01 -13.27 -1.69
C THR A 191 -2.75 -11.97 -1.46
N GLY A 192 -2.05 -10.86 -1.55
CA GLY A 192 -2.61 -9.54 -1.27
C GLY A 192 -1.55 -8.45 -1.26
N LYS A 193 -1.86 -7.34 -0.60
CA LYS A 193 -0.99 -6.19 -0.47
C LYS A 193 -0.56 -6.01 0.97
N ASN A 194 0.60 -5.39 1.18
CA ASN A 194 1.08 -4.94 2.48
C ASN A 194 1.57 -3.49 2.34
N PHE A 195 1.61 -2.78 3.46
CA PHE A 195 2.04 -1.39 3.48
C PHE A 195 2.86 -1.12 4.75
N ILE A 196 3.96 -0.40 4.60
CA ILE A 196 4.81 0.02 5.71
C ILE A 196 4.87 1.54 5.76
N GLY A 197 4.27 2.15 6.78
CA GLY A 197 4.27 3.59 7.01
C GLY A 197 3.00 4.12 7.66
N ASP A 198 3.04 5.39 8.07
CA ASP A 198 1.91 6.11 8.66
C ASP A 198 1.30 7.14 7.67
N GLY A 199 1.92 7.32 6.50
CA GLY A 199 1.51 8.22 5.44
C GLY A 199 0.42 7.70 4.52
N TYR A 200 0.10 8.51 3.52
CA TYR A 200 -0.70 8.13 2.36
C TYR A 200 0.13 7.34 1.35
N ARG A 201 1.33 7.82 1.06
CA ARG A 201 2.36 7.10 0.31
C ARG A 201 3.26 6.29 1.24
N SER A 202 4.04 5.41 0.68
CA SER A 202 5.17 4.78 1.37
C SER A 202 6.41 4.78 0.48
N MET A 203 7.56 5.09 1.08
CA MET A 203 8.86 4.98 0.44
C MET A 203 9.50 3.61 0.73
N ILE A 204 8.91 2.81 1.65
CA ILE A 204 9.42 1.48 2.04
C ILE A 204 8.67 0.39 1.29
N LEU A 205 7.38 0.21 1.56
CA LEU A 205 6.50 -0.76 0.91
C LEU A 205 5.08 -0.20 0.87
N SER A 206 4.53 -0.05 -0.31
CA SER A 206 3.21 0.52 -0.58
C SER A 206 2.22 -0.55 -1.07
N ASP A 207 0.94 -0.30 -0.91
CA ASP A 207 -0.15 -1.05 -1.53
C ASP A 207 -0.46 -0.58 -2.96
N ASN A 208 0.48 0.15 -3.59
CA ASN A 208 0.34 0.66 -4.96
C ASN A 208 0.35 -0.45 -6.01
N ALA A 209 1.28 -1.42 -5.90
CA ALA A 209 1.40 -2.51 -6.85
C ALA A 209 0.25 -3.52 -6.75
N PHE A 210 0.15 -4.44 -7.71
CA PHE A 210 -0.82 -5.53 -7.70
C PHE A 210 -0.61 -6.47 -6.50
N ASN A 211 -1.55 -7.37 -6.26
CA ASN A 211 -1.45 -8.40 -5.24
C ASN A 211 -0.31 -9.37 -5.54
N TYR A 212 0.40 -9.78 -4.50
CA TYR A 212 1.49 -10.76 -4.56
C TYR A 212 1.37 -11.81 -3.46
N PRO A 213 1.85 -13.05 -3.69
CA PRO A 213 1.97 -14.06 -2.65
C PRO A 213 2.95 -13.61 -1.57
N TYR A 214 2.61 -13.83 -0.30
CA TYR A 214 3.48 -13.51 0.82
C TYR A 214 3.30 -14.44 2.01
N LEU A 215 4.38 -14.56 2.79
CA LEU A 215 4.40 -15.06 4.14
C LEU A 215 4.82 -13.92 5.07
N ARG A 216 4.01 -13.61 6.07
CA ARG A 216 4.31 -12.61 7.10
C ARG A 216 4.39 -13.28 8.46
N ILE A 217 5.49 -13.05 9.17
CA ILE A 217 5.65 -13.42 10.57
C ILE A 217 5.76 -12.13 11.37
N GLN A 218 4.85 -11.93 12.32
CA GLN A 218 4.85 -10.74 13.16
C GLN A 218 4.97 -11.17 14.62
N THR A 219 5.99 -10.66 15.31
CA THR A 219 6.27 -10.95 16.72
C THR A 219 6.32 -9.66 17.52
N LYS A 220 5.51 -9.57 18.58
CA LYS A 220 5.45 -8.40 19.46
C LYS A 220 5.84 -8.81 20.89
N VAL A 221 6.90 -8.18 21.42
CA VAL A 221 7.42 -8.43 22.77
C VAL A 221 7.81 -7.10 23.42
N GLY A 222 7.15 -6.76 24.53
CA GLY A 222 7.42 -5.50 25.22
C GLY A 222 7.16 -4.29 24.34
N ILE A 223 8.19 -3.46 24.17
CA ILE A 223 8.14 -2.26 23.33
C ILE A 223 8.43 -2.54 21.84
N PHE A 224 8.82 -3.77 21.49
CA PHE A 224 9.27 -4.14 20.16
C PHE A 224 8.19 -4.89 19.38
N GLN A 225 8.11 -4.62 18.09
CA GLN A 225 7.42 -5.43 17.09
C GLN A 225 8.39 -5.72 15.96
N TYR A 226 8.63 -7.00 15.70
CA TYR A 226 9.45 -7.48 14.60
C TYR A 226 8.56 -8.17 13.57
N THR A 227 8.70 -7.74 12.32
CA THR A 227 7.90 -8.27 11.21
C THR A 227 8.82 -8.70 10.09
N ASN A 228 8.66 -9.96 9.66
CA ASN A 228 9.35 -10.53 8.51
C ASN A 228 8.34 -10.75 7.40
N PHE A 229 8.70 -10.35 6.20
CA PHE A 229 7.97 -10.63 4.98
C PHE A 229 8.85 -11.45 4.03
N TYR A 230 8.25 -12.46 3.43
CA TYR A 230 8.80 -13.23 2.32
C TYR A 230 7.78 -13.17 1.19
N MET A 231 8.17 -12.62 0.06
CA MET A 231 7.27 -12.24 -1.02
C MET A 231 7.78 -12.76 -2.36
N GLU A 232 6.85 -13.13 -3.23
CA GLU A 232 7.12 -13.45 -4.62
C GLU A 232 6.54 -12.36 -5.52
N HIS A 233 7.35 -11.83 -6.41
CA HIS A 233 6.96 -10.79 -7.36
C HIS A 233 7.16 -11.26 -8.79
N MET A 234 6.40 -10.67 -9.74
CA MET A 234 6.51 -10.95 -11.17
C MET A 234 7.27 -9.83 -11.86
N ASP A 235 8.21 -10.23 -12.69
CA ASP A 235 8.90 -9.38 -13.65
C ASP A 235 8.30 -9.61 -15.05
N LEU A 236 7.87 -8.52 -15.69
CA LEU A 236 7.28 -8.55 -17.02
C LEU A 236 8.25 -8.06 -18.11
N ILE A 237 9.49 -7.72 -17.74
CA ILE A 237 10.49 -7.15 -18.65
C ILE A 237 11.29 -8.23 -19.35
N SER A 238 11.68 -9.28 -18.62
CA SER A 238 12.78 -10.16 -18.97
C SER A 238 12.47 -11.19 -20.03
N ASN A 239 11.21 -11.49 -20.35
CA ASN A 239 10.90 -12.48 -21.37
C ASN A 239 9.67 -12.16 -22.24
N PRO A 240 9.78 -11.21 -23.20
CA PRO A 240 8.69 -10.92 -24.12
C PRO A 240 8.44 -12.03 -25.16
N ALA A 241 9.28 -13.08 -25.22
CA ALA A 241 9.17 -14.14 -26.21
C ALA A 241 8.41 -15.38 -25.71
N GLU A 242 8.25 -15.56 -24.40
CA GLU A 242 7.45 -16.64 -23.81
C GLU A 242 6.07 -16.10 -23.40
N GLU A 243 5.11 -16.31 -24.26
CA GLU A 243 3.74 -15.76 -24.21
C GLU A 243 2.92 -16.16 -22.97
N TYR A 244 3.44 -17.02 -22.08
CA TYR A 244 2.62 -17.65 -21.03
C TYR A 244 3.22 -17.69 -19.61
N THR A 245 4.48 -17.28 -19.41
CA THR A 245 5.11 -17.31 -18.08
C THR A 245 5.93 -16.06 -17.84
N TYR A 246 5.54 -15.30 -16.81
CA TYR A 246 6.36 -14.17 -16.32
C TYR A 246 7.50 -14.71 -15.46
N ASP A 247 8.66 -14.06 -15.56
CA ASP A 247 9.77 -14.35 -14.67
C ASP A 247 9.43 -13.93 -13.25
N LYS A 248 9.98 -14.69 -12.30
CA LYS A 248 9.75 -14.48 -10.89
C LYS A 248 10.97 -13.87 -10.23
N LYS A 249 10.73 -13.01 -9.27
CA LYS A 249 11.72 -12.53 -8.33
C LYS A 249 11.18 -12.64 -6.91
N TYR A 250 12.07 -12.71 -5.96
CA TYR A 250 11.74 -12.87 -4.56
C TYR A 250 12.19 -11.65 -3.77
N MET A 251 11.55 -11.44 -2.65
CA MET A 251 11.91 -10.37 -1.73
C MET A 251 11.76 -10.85 -0.29
N SER A 252 12.80 -10.66 0.51
CA SER A 252 12.73 -10.71 1.96
C SER A 252 12.81 -9.29 2.52
N LEU A 253 11.95 -8.99 3.50
CA LEU A 253 11.96 -7.70 4.17
C LEU A 253 11.79 -7.91 5.67
N HIS A 254 12.71 -7.33 6.43
CA HIS A 254 12.68 -7.31 7.88
C HIS A 254 12.38 -5.89 8.37
N HIS A 255 11.46 -5.75 9.32
CA HIS A 255 11.12 -4.47 9.93
C HIS A 255 11.04 -4.62 11.44
N LEU A 256 11.89 -3.90 12.15
CA LEU A 256 11.90 -3.83 13.62
C LEU A 256 11.40 -2.46 14.07
N SER A 257 10.26 -2.43 14.75
CA SER A 257 9.66 -1.23 15.32
C SER A 257 9.74 -1.24 16.84
N ALA A 258 10.08 -0.10 17.43
CA ALA A 258 10.17 0.08 18.87
C ALA A 258 9.39 1.32 19.34
N ASN A 259 8.50 1.15 20.32
CA ASN A 259 7.88 2.25 21.05
C ASN A 259 8.87 2.73 22.13
N ILE A 260 9.76 3.65 21.76
CA ILE A 260 10.82 4.17 22.65
C ILE A 260 10.24 4.92 23.83
N THR A 261 9.16 5.66 23.58
CA THR A 261 8.32 6.32 24.59
C THR A 261 6.86 6.19 24.18
N ASP A 262 5.92 6.63 25.01
CA ASP A 262 4.49 6.67 24.67
C ASP A 262 4.21 7.55 23.44
N ARG A 263 5.12 8.48 23.11
CA ARG A 263 5.00 9.42 22.01
C ARG A 263 5.85 9.05 20.79
N LEU A 264 6.98 8.37 20.98
CA LEU A 264 7.96 8.11 19.92
C LEU A 264 8.04 6.65 19.58
N ASN A 265 7.68 6.32 18.35
CA ASN A 265 7.96 5.04 17.70
C ASN A 265 9.04 5.23 16.64
N ILE A 266 10.01 4.34 16.61
CA ILE A 266 11.06 4.27 15.59
C ILE A 266 11.05 2.87 15.00
N GLY A 267 11.15 2.78 13.69
CA GLY A 267 11.32 1.54 12.95
C GLY A 267 12.61 1.58 12.13
N ILE A 268 13.24 0.44 11.99
CA ILE A 268 14.32 0.20 11.03
C ILE A 268 13.92 -0.96 10.13
N PHE A 269 14.34 -0.92 8.87
CA PHE A 269 14.08 -2.01 7.95
C PHE A 269 15.30 -2.29 7.07
N GLU A 270 15.35 -3.49 6.57
CA GLU A 270 16.17 -3.91 5.45
C GLU A 270 15.33 -4.81 4.53
N SER A 271 15.63 -4.77 3.25
CA SER A 271 15.03 -5.68 2.27
C SER A 271 16.07 -6.07 1.24
N ILE A 272 15.90 -7.26 0.68
CA ILE A 272 16.68 -7.74 -0.45
C ILE A 272 15.75 -8.30 -1.51
N VAL A 273 16.03 -7.94 -2.77
CA VAL A 273 15.31 -8.44 -3.95
C VAL A 273 16.28 -9.23 -4.79
N TRP A 274 15.94 -10.48 -5.11
CA TRP A 274 16.73 -11.35 -5.94
C TRP A 274 15.88 -12.08 -6.97
N GLU A 275 16.49 -12.43 -8.10
CA GLU A 275 15.80 -13.10 -9.18
C GLU A 275 15.78 -14.62 -9.04
N ASN A 276 14.87 -15.28 -9.74
CA ASN A 276 14.77 -16.73 -9.75
C ASN A 276 15.78 -17.40 -10.69
N THR A 277 16.37 -16.67 -11.62
CA THR A 277 17.28 -17.22 -12.62
C THR A 277 18.65 -17.49 -12.01
N ARG A 278 19.14 -18.71 -12.19
CA ARG A 278 20.48 -19.08 -11.74
C ARG A 278 21.49 -18.80 -12.84
N THR A 279 22.37 -17.85 -12.62
CA THR A 279 23.50 -17.51 -13.48
C THR A 279 24.80 -17.53 -12.67
N PRO A 280 25.98 -17.38 -13.27
CA PRO A 280 27.23 -17.20 -12.49
C PRO A 280 27.21 -16.02 -11.53
N GLU A 281 26.34 -15.03 -11.77
CA GLU A 281 26.22 -13.80 -10.98
C GLU A 281 25.07 -13.86 -9.96
N PHE A 282 24.05 -14.72 -10.19
CA PHE A 282 22.84 -14.81 -9.37
C PHE A 282 22.56 -16.25 -8.92
N SER A 283 22.15 -16.41 -7.67
CA SER A 283 22.00 -17.73 -7.04
C SER A 283 20.66 -18.41 -7.31
N GLY A 284 19.70 -17.75 -7.95
CA GLY A 284 18.31 -18.20 -8.02
C GLY A 284 17.62 -18.10 -6.67
N PHE A 285 16.62 -18.97 -6.40
CA PHE A 285 16.00 -19.00 -5.07
C PHE A 285 17.02 -19.40 -4.01
N ASP A 286 17.25 -18.53 -3.02
CA ASP A 286 18.21 -18.79 -1.94
C ASP A 286 17.52 -18.83 -0.57
N ILE A 287 17.65 -19.97 0.09
CA ILE A 287 17.07 -20.20 1.41
C ILE A 287 17.75 -19.35 2.51
N SER A 288 18.97 -18.86 2.28
CA SER A 288 19.69 -18.03 3.24
C SER A 288 18.96 -16.72 3.55
N TYR A 289 18.23 -16.19 2.57
CA TYR A 289 17.40 -14.99 2.73
C TYR A 289 16.09 -15.24 3.49
N LEU A 290 15.76 -16.48 3.81
CA LEU A 290 14.59 -16.83 4.63
C LEU A 290 14.88 -16.85 6.13
N ASN A 291 16.11 -16.62 6.56
CA ASN A 291 16.43 -16.59 7.98
C ASN A 291 15.81 -15.34 8.64
N PRO A 292 14.88 -15.50 9.60
CA PRO A 292 14.14 -14.36 10.15
C PRO A 292 14.92 -13.56 11.20
N ILE A 293 16.16 -13.92 11.54
CA ILE A 293 16.89 -13.37 12.71
C ILE A 293 18.12 -12.59 12.33
N ILE A 294 18.69 -12.82 11.16
CA ILE A 294 19.95 -12.21 10.73
C ILE A 294 19.71 -11.02 9.79
N PHE A 295 20.72 -10.14 9.69
CA PHE A 295 20.76 -9.09 8.70
C PHE A 295 20.97 -9.66 7.29
N LEU A 296 20.23 -9.17 6.31
CA LEU A 296 20.23 -9.67 4.94
C LEU A 296 21.46 -9.20 4.15
N ARG A 297 21.94 -7.97 4.38
CA ARG A 297 23.09 -7.43 3.67
C ARG A 297 24.39 -8.21 3.89
N PRO A 298 24.75 -8.65 5.10
CA PRO A 298 25.90 -9.55 5.30
C PRO A 298 25.73 -10.92 4.61
N VAL A 299 24.48 -11.41 4.48
CA VAL A 299 24.20 -12.67 3.77
C VAL A 299 24.48 -12.50 2.29
N GLU A 300 23.94 -11.46 1.65
CA GLU A 300 24.18 -11.12 0.25
C GLU A 300 25.70 -11.02 -0.02
N TYR A 301 26.43 -10.28 0.82
CA TYR A 301 27.89 -10.17 0.71
C TYR A 301 28.59 -11.52 0.81
N SER A 302 28.15 -12.41 1.71
CA SER A 302 28.74 -13.75 1.88
C SER A 302 28.45 -14.69 0.70
N LEU A 303 27.36 -14.46 -0.03
CA LEU A 303 27.00 -15.20 -1.24
C LEU A 303 27.75 -14.68 -2.48
N ASN A 304 28.48 -13.56 -2.36
CA ASN A 304 29.10 -12.84 -3.47
C ASN A 304 28.06 -12.54 -4.58
N SER A 305 26.84 -12.25 -4.17
CA SER A 305 25.72 -11.91 -5.04
C SER A 305 25.65 -10.40 -5.22
N SER A 306 25.09 -9.96 -6.34
CA SER A 306 24.81 -8.55 -6.62
C SER A 306 23.31 -8.24 -6.53
N ASP A 307 22.64 -8.83 -5.56
CA ASP A 307 21.21 -8.65 -5.34
C ASP A 307 20.87 -7.22 -4.87
N ASN A 308 19.66 -6.77 -5.14
CA ASN A 308 19.24 -5.41 -4.82
C ASN A 308 18.84 -5.28 -3.35
N ALA A 309 19.64 -4.58 -2.56
CA ALA A 309 19.45 -4.40 -1.13
C ALA A 309 19.07 -2.96 -0.78
N LEU A 310 17.95 -2.78 -0.05
CA LEU A 310 17.50 -1.51 0.48
C LEU A 310 17.45 -1.55 2.00
N MET A 311 17.78 -0.43 2.63
CA MET A 311 17.69 -0.27 4.08
C MET A 311 17.17 1.12 4.46
N GLY A 312 16.73 1.28 5.68
CA GLY A 312 16.31 2.59 6.15
C GLY A 312 15.54 2.56 7.46
N SER A 313 14.79 3.62 7.68
CA SER A 313 14.05 3.81 8.92
C SER A 313 12.73 4.52 8.70
N ASN A 314 11.86 4.40 9.69
CA ASN A 314 10.68 5.24 9.82
C ASN A 314 10.52 5.71 11.25
N PHE A 315 9.81 6.80 11.44
CA PHE A 315 9.45 7.28 12.76
C PHE A 315 8.01 7.79 12.78
N LYS A 316 7.43 7.76 13.98
CA LYS A 316 6.20 8.47 14.32
C LYS A 316 6.36 9.15 15.67
N PHE A 317 6.04 10.43 15.73
CA PHE A 317 6.05 11.23 16.95
C PHE A 317 4.67 11.84 17.22
N LYS A 318 4.01 11.38 18.27
CA LYS A 318 2.70 11.85 18.71
C LYS A 318 2.89 13.20 19.44
N THR A 319 2.55 14.28 18.78
CA THR A 319 2.66 15.63 19.33
C THR A 319 1.59 15.88 20.38
N THR A 320 0.37 15.42 20.11
CA THR A 320 -0.80 15.42 21.01
C THR A 320 -1.59 14.14 20.82
N ASP A 321 -2.70 13.94 21.56
CA ASP A 321 -3.64 12.83 21.31
C ASP A 321 -4.34 12.92 19.96
N LYS A 322 -4.33 14.10 19.34
CA LYS A 322 -5.02 14.40 18.08
C LYS A 322 -4.06 14.75 16.94
N SER A 323 -2.76 14.67 17.15
CA SER A 323 -1.80 15.03 16.10
C SER A 323 -0.49 14.25 16.23
N HIS A 324 0.08 13.90 15.08
CA HIS A 324 1.38 13.25 15.01
C HIS A 324 2.15 13.66 13.76
N LEU A 325 3.47 13.62 13.89
CA LEU A 325 4.43 13.69 12.79
C LEU A 325 4.89 12.28 12.45
N TYR A 326 5.18 12.03 11.20
CA TYR A 326 5.75 10.77 10.73
C TYR A 326 6.73 11.01 9.59
N GLY A 327 7.60 10.04 9.37
CA GLY A 327 8.52 10.10 8.25
C GLY A 327 9.18 8.76 7.98
N GLN A 328 9.80 8.68 6.81
CA GLN A 328 10.56 7.54 6.32
C GLN A 328 11.84 8.02 5.68
N PHE A 329 12.88 7.20 5.76
CA PHE A 329 14.13 7.39 5.04
C PHE A 329 14.59 6.05 4.48
N VAL A 330 14.92 6.01 3.21
CA VAL A 330 15.34 4.82 2.46
C VAL A 330 16.68 5.11 1.81
N ILE A 331 17.61 4.17 1.93
CA ILE A 331 18.87 4.12 1.23
C ILE A 331 18.86 2.86 0.36
N ASP A 332 19.07 3.01 -0.91
CA ASP A 332 19.27 1.93 -1.87
C ASP A 332 20.78 1.73 -2.07
N GLU A 333 21.53 2.81 -2.39
CA GLU A 333 22.98 2.81 -2.50
C GLU A 333 23.52 4.15 -1.98
N PHE A 334 24.68 4.15 -1.34
CA PHE A 334 25.21 5.36 -0.73
C PHE A 334 26.74 5.34 -0.59
N SER A 335 27.36 6.45 -0.97
CA SER A 335 28.78 6.71 -0.75
C SER A 335 28.98 8.08 -0.11
N GLN A 336 29.39 8.09 1.16
CA GLN A 336 29.69 9.33 1.90
C GLN A 336 30.79 10.17 1.23
N PRO A 337 31.91 9.59 0.73
CA PRO A 337 32.92 10.36 -0.02
C PRO A 337 32.35 11.04 -1.26
N ALA A 338 31.55 10.32 -2.05
CA ALA A 338 30.91 10.87 -3.25
C ALA A 338 29.87 11.96 -2.92
N LEU A 339 29.21 11.89 -1.78
CA LEU A 339 28.32 12.96 -1.34
C LEU A 339 29.12 14.22 -0.98
N ASN A 340 30.23 14.07 -0.28
CA ASN A 340 31.07 15.16 0.17
C ASN A 340 31.86 15.83 -0.97
N SER A 341 32.13 15.12 -2.07
CA SER A 341 32.83 15.71 -3.23
C SER A 341 32.00 16.76 -3.95
N GLY A 342 30.68 16.73 -3.80
CA GLY A 342 29.76 17.61 -4.52
C GLY A 342 29.58 17.28 -6.02
N GLU A 343 30.18 16.19 -6.49
CA GLU A 343 30.14 15.77 -7.90
C GLU A 343 28.80 15.19 -8.35
N LYS A 344 27.81 15.09 -7.42
CA LYS A 344 26.46 14.59 -7.67
C LYS A 344 26.47 13.20 -8.32
N TRP A 345 27.19 12.29 -7.72
CA TRP A 345 27.32 10.91 -8.18
C TRP A 345 25.96 10.19 -8.21
N TRP A 346 25.72 9.41 -9.27
CA TRP A 346 24.45 8.72 -9.52
C TRP A 346 24.08 7.72 -8.42
N GLY A 347 25.06 7.01 -7.88
CA GLY A 347 24.86 5.93 -6.91
C GLY A 347 24.49 6.41 -5.50
N ASN A 348 24.44 7.72 -5.22
CA ASN A 348 23.80 8.21 -4.00
C ASN A 348 22.28 8.19 -4.17
N LYS A 349 21.68 6.99 -4.03
CA LYS A 349 20.28 6.67 -4.22
C LYS A 349 19.56 6.65 -2.88
N TYR A 350 18.68 7.60 -2.65
CA TYR A 350 17.89 7.68 -1.41
C TYR A 350 16.54 8.34 -1.64
N ALA A 351 15.62 8.03 -0.73
CA ALA A 351 14.29 8.61 -0.71
C ALA A 351 13.87 8.96 0.72
N TYR A 352 12.98 9.94 0.86
CA TYR A 352 12.39 10.26 2.16
C TYR A 352 10.93 10.69 2.05
N GLN A 353 10.23 10.54 3.15
CA GLN A 353 8.89 11.05 3.39
C GLN A 353 8.90 11.80 4.71
N ILE A 354 8.18 12.91 4.78
CA ILE A 354 7.82 13.59 6.00
C ILE A 354 6.38 14.07 5.92
N GLY A 355 5.63 13.88 7.00
CA GLY A 355 4.23 14.28 7.03
C GLY A 355 3.70 14.53 8.42
N SER A 356 2.51 15.11 8.45
CA SER A 356 1.75 15.36 9.67
C SER A 356 0.29 15.05 9.45
N LYS A 357 -0.36 14.51 10.48
CA LYS A 357 -1.80 14.28 10.51
C LYS A 357 -2.38 14.87 11.78
N CYS A 358 -3.48 15.61 11.64
CA CYS A 358 -4.18 16.27 12.72
C CYS A 358 -5.66 15.91 12.67
N TYR A 359 -6.22 15.51 13.80
CA TYR A 359 -7.62 15.17 13.99
C TYR A 359 -8.35 16.27 14.76
N ASP A 360 -9.64 16.41 14.53
CA ASP A 360 -10.51 17.42 15.17
C ASP A 360 -9.93 18.84 15.10
N VAL A 361 -9.44 19.20 13.93
CA VAL A 361 -8.77 20.47 13.68
C VAL A 361 -9.69 21.63 14.04
N PHE A 362 -9.16 22.66 14.71
CA PHE A 362 -9.92 23.82 15.23
C PHE A 362 -11.07 23.45 16.20
N GLY A 363 -11.01 22.25 16.82
CA GLY A 363 -12.07 21.76 17.70
C GLY A 363 -13.32 21.25 16.97
N VAL A 364 -13.26 21.11 15.64
CA VAL A 364 -14.35 20.57 14.83
C VAL A 364 -14.22 19.04 14.79
N ASN A 365 -15.16 18.34 15.41
CA ASN A 365 -15.15 16.88 15.47
C ASN A 365 -15.14 16.25 14.07
N ASN A 366 -14.29 15.24 13.87
CA ASN A 366 -14.08 14.51 12.61
C ASN A 366 -13.61 15.40 11.44
N LEU A 367 -13.02 16.55 11.69
CA LEU A 367 -12.27 17.32 10.70
C LEU A 367 -10.80 16.90 10.78
N VAL A 368 -10.31 16.23 9.74
CA VAL A 368 -8.95 15.71 9.67
C VAL A 368 -8.16 16.45 8.60
N PHE A 369 -6.94 16.84 8.94
CA PHE A 369 -5.99 17.44 8.03
C PHE A 369 -4.73 16.58 7.95
N GLN A 370 -4.22 16.36 6.74
CA GLN A 370 -2.97 15.65 6.50
C GLN A 370 -2.16 16.39 5.45
N ILE A 371 -0.87 16.57 5.73
CA ILE A 371 0.11 17.06 4.76
C ILE A 371 1.28 16.09 4.69
N GLU A 372 1.83 15.89 3.50
CA GLU A 372 2.91 14.95 3.26
C GLU A 372 3.81 15.46 2.15
N ASN A 373 5.13 15.34 2.31
CA ASN A 373 6.12 15.53 1.27
C ASN A 373 6.86 14.21 1.04
N ASN A 374 6.97 13.82 -0.21
CA ASN A 374 7.66 12.63 -0.67
C ASN A 374 8.74 13.01 -1.69
N PHE A 375 9.91 12.41 -1.55
CA PHE A 375 11.06 12.70 -2.39
C PHE A 375 11.84 11.43 -2.68
N ALA A 376 12.28 11.26 -3.93
CA ALA A 376 13.24 10.24 -4.30
C ALA A 376 14.23 10.78 -5.32
N ARG A 377 15.52 10.52 -5.08
CA ARG A 377 16.59 10.85 -6.03
C ARG A 377 16.48 10.00 -7.30
N PRO A 378 17.06 10.48 -8.44
CA PRO A 378 17.19 9.67 -9.63
C PRO A 378 17.84 8.32 -9.34
N TYR A 379 17.37 7.28 -10.04
CA TYR A 379 17.84 5.88 -9.96
C TYR A 379 17.53 5.13 -8.66
N THR A 380 16.95 5.77 -7.63
CA THR A 380 16.47 5.06 -6.45
C THR A 380 15.47 3.99 -6.86
N TYR A 381 15.53 2.80 -6.26
CA TYR A 381 14.71 1.61 -6.57
C TYR A 381 15.01 0.90 -7.90
N SER A 382 15.88 1.45 -8.75
CA SER A 382 16.36 0.79 -9.96
C SER A 382 17.63 0.00 -9.68
N HIS A 383 17.89 -1.04 -10.47
CA HIS A 383 19.07 -1.87 -10.35
C HIS A 383 19.78 -2.03 -11.70
N HIS A 384 21.06 -2.45 -11.71
CA HIS A 384 21.79 -2.70 -12.95
C HIS A 384 21.17 -3.87 -13.74
N ASN A 385 20.73 -4.91 -13.02
CA ASN A 385 19.84 -5.91 -13.58
C ASN A 385 18.39 -5.44 -13.38
N SER A 386 17.74 -5.08 -14.48
CA SER A 386 16.36 -4.53 -14.45
C SER A 386 15.34 -5.49 -13.85
N SER A 387 15.58 -6.81 -13.85
CA SER A 387 14.68 -7.78 -13.21
C SER A 387 14.67 -7.66 -11.68
N GLN A 388 15.75 -7.15 -11.08
CA GLN A 388 15.87 -6.97 -9.62
C GLN A 388 15.44 -5.57 -9.15
N ASN A 389 14.76 -4.77 -9.99
CA ASN A 389 14.17 -3.51 -9.56
C ASN A 389 13.17 -3.71 -8.41
N TYR A 390 12.86 -2.62 -7.68
CA TYR A 390 11.89 -2.59 -6.58
C TYR A 390 10.46 -2.42 -7.11
N GLY A 391 10.01 -3.35 -7.96
CA GLY A 391 8.73 -3.32 -8.64
C GLY A 391 8.06 -4.69 -8.79
N HIS A 392 6.77 -4.68 -9.13
CA HIS A 392 5.92 -5.84 -9.36
C HIS A 392 4.86 -5.50 -10.40
N TYR A 393 4.69 -6.31 -11.47
CA TYR A 393 3.73 -6.06 -12.54
C TYR A 393 3.85 -4.65 -13.16
N PHE A 394 5.07 -4.21 -13.50
CA PHE A 394 5.36 -2.84 -13.97
C PHE A 394 4.85 -1.74 -13.04
N GLN A 395 4.73 -2.01 -11.76
CA GLN A 395 4.29 -1.06 -10.75
C GLN A 395 5.31 -0.99 -9.61
N SER A 396 5.65 0.21 -9.17
CA SER A 396 6.56 0.40 -8.05
C SER A 396 6.00 -0.20 -6.76
N LEU A 397 6.82 -0.91 -6.00
CA LEU A 397 6.50 -1.36 -4.64
C LEU A 397 6.54 -0.24 -3.61
N ALA A 398 7.17 0.90 -3.95
CA ALA A 398 7.21 2.10 -3.13
C ALA A 398 6.23 3.16 -3.67
N HIS A 399 6.73 4.24 -4.22
CA HIS A 399 5.93 5.38 -4.68
C HIS A 399 5.49 5.20 -6.15
N PRO A 400 4.23 5.55 -6.52
CA PRO A 400 3.75 5.38 -7.90
C PRO A 400 4.54 6.14 -8.95
N LEU A 401 5.18 7.27 -8.62
CA LEU A 401 6.05 8.03 -9.53
C LEU A 401 7.44 7.40 -9.71
N GLY A 402 7.75 6.26 -9.07
CA GLY A 402 9.07 5.64 -9.15
C GLY A 402 10.14 6.42 -8.40
N ALA A 403 11.04 7.10 -9.12
CA ALA A 403 12.11 7.91 -8.55
C ALA A 403 12.24 9.27 -9.28
N ASN A 404 13.28 10.07 -9.00
CA ASN A 404 13.55 11.37 -9.60
C ASN A 404 12.35 12.34 -9.49
N PHE A 405 11.74 12.42 -8.30
CA PHE A 405 10.57 13.27 -8.06
C PHE A 405 10.60 13.98 -6.70
N ASN A 406 9.78 15.02 -6.59
CA ASN A 406 9.35 15.65 -5.35
C ASN A 406 7.85 15.88 -5.42
N GLU A 407 7.11 15.38 -4.43
CA GLU A 407 5.65 15.44 -4.35
C GLU A 407 5.21 16.09 -3.03
N ILE A 408 4.22 16.96 -3.08
CA ILE A 408 3.50 17.49 -1.92
C ILE A 408 2.04 17.09 -2.03
N LEU A 409 1.52 16.49 -0.96
CA LEU A 409 0.14 16.06 -0.80
C LEU A 409 -0.52 16.81 0.35
N LEU A 410 -1.80 17.14 0.17
CA LEU A 410 -2.65 17.71 1.20
C LEU A 410 -4.02 17.03 1.16
N PHE A 411 -4.53 16.65 2.31
CA PHE A 411 -5.89 16.12 2.47
C PHE A 411 -6.65 16.92 3.52
N VAL A 412 -7.93 17.13 3.24
CA VAL A 412 -8.90 17.64 4.21
C VAL A 412 -10.10 16.71 4.17
N ASP A 413 -10.36 16.04 5.27
CA ASP A 413 -11.46 15.07 5.39
C ASP A 413 -12.42 15.55 6.48
N TYR A 414 -13.71 15.54 6.20
CA TYR A 414 -14.72 15.95 7.15
C TYR A 414 -15.91 14.99 7.14
N LYS A 415 -16.35 14.58 8.34
CA LYS A 415 -17.51 13.71 8.51
C LYS A 415 -18.52 14.31 9.46
N ILE A 416 -19.74 14.46 8.98
CA ILE A 416 -20.89 14.88 9.78
C ILE A 416 -22.03 13.87 9.60
N LYS A 417 -22.33 13.11 10.66
CA LYS A 417 -23.34 12.03 10.63
C LYS A 417 -23.01 11.01 9.54
N LYS A 418 -23.81 10.96 8.48
CA LYS A 418 -23.65 10.05 7.32
C LYS A 418 -23.00 10.71 6.10
N TRP A 419 -22.68 12.00 6.18
CA TRP A 419 -22.02 12.73 5.10
C TRP A 419 -20.51 12.73 5.32
N GLU A 420 -19.77 12.45 4.25
CA GLU A 420 -18.31 12.48 4.22
C GLU A 420 -17.88 13.39 3.07
N LEU A 421 -16.97 14.32 3.38
CA LEU A 421 -16.32 15.20 2.40
C LEU A 421 -14.83 14.88 2.41
N HIS A 422 -14.25 14.62 1.25
CA HIS A 422 -12.82 14.39 1.07
C HIS A 422 -12.28 15.35 0.02
N TYR A 423 -11.27 16.10 0.37
CA TYR A 423 -10.49 16.91 -0.54
C TYR A 423 -9.05 16.41 -0.56
N GLN A 424 -8.52 16.22 -1.76
CA GLN A 424 -7.14 15.86 -2.02
C GLN A 424 -6.53 16.88 -2.97
N PHE A 425 -5.33 17.32 -2.64
CA PHE A 425 -4.47 18.14 -3.48
C PHE A 425 -3.12 17.45 -3.60
N LEU A 426 -2.55 17.45 -4.80
CA LEU A 426 -1.22 16.97 -5.08
C LEU A 426 -0.53 17.92 -6.06
N LYS A 427 0.75 18.21 -5.77
CA LYS A 427 1.67 18.82 -6.70
C LYS A 427 2.95 18.01 -6.72
N ALA A 428 3.37 17.58 -7.91
CA ALA A 428 4.60 16.85 -8.10
C ALA A 428 5.42 17.42 -9.24
N ASN A 429 6.75 17.41 -9.05
CA ASN A 429 7.74 17.67 -10.10
C ASN A 429 8.55 16.39 -10.25
N TYR A 430 8.77 15.92 -11.47
CA TYR A 430 9.59 14.75 -11.73
C TYR A 430 10.27 14.83 -13.09
N GLY A 431 11.34 14.05 -13.28
CA GLY A 431 12.04 13.98 -14.55
C GLY A 431 11.66 12.71 -15.29
N ALA A 432 10.68 12.76 -16.19
CA ALA A 432 10.24 11.62 -16.98
C ALA A 432 11.25 11.23 -18.05
N LYS A 433 11.05 10.07 -18.67
CA LYS A 433 11.83 9.62 -19.81
C LYS A 433 11.63 10.56 -21.00
N ILE A 434 12.73 10.93 -21.69
CA ILE A 434 12.68 11.66 -22.96
C ILE A 434 12.15 10.72 -24.04
N LYS A 435 11.21 11.20 -24.84
CA LYS A 435 10.61 10.40 -25.92
C LYS A 435 11.66 10.01 -26.97
N ASN A 436 11.68 8.72 -27.32
CA ASN A 436 12.62 8.12 -28.26
C ASN A 436 14.12 8.15 -27.83
N ASP A 437 14.41 8.48 -26.58
CA ASP A 437 15.75 8.34 -26.02
C ASP A 437 15.87 6.98 -25.31
N PRO A 438 16.88 6.15 -25.63
CA PRO A 438 17.10 4.90 -24.92
C PRO A 438 17.65 5.09 -23.50
N ALA A 439 18.20 6.27 -23.18
CA ALA A 439 18.82 6.53 -21.89
C ALA A 439 17.81 6.54 -20.73
N SER A 440 18.26 6.09 -19.57
CA SER A 440 17.55 6.19 -18.30
C SER A 440 17.93 7.49 -17.60
N TYR A 441 16.93 8.30 -17.26
CA TYR A 441 17.09 9.52 -16.46
C TYR A 441 16.73 9.32 -14.98
N GLY A 442 16.54 8.05 -14.59
CA GLY A 442 16.39 7.64 -13.20
C GLY A 442 14.99 7.82 -12.59
N ASN A 443 13.95 8.07 -13.41
CA ASN A 443 12.56 8.06 -12.96
C ASN A 443 11.93 6.67 -13.09
N ASP A 444 12.09 6.06 -14.28
CA ASP A 444 11.56 4.73 -14.57
C ASP A 444 12.45 3.66 -13.90
N ILE A 445 11.97 3.10 -12.81
CA ILE A 445 12.69 2.09 -12.04
C ILE A 445 12.84 0.74 -12.76
N PHE A 446 12.10 0.54 -13.86
CA PHE A 446 12.15 -0.67 -14.69
C PHE A 446 13.24 -0.62 -15.76
N MET A 447 13.89 0.52 -15.93
CA MET A 447 15.09 0.66 -16.75
C MET A 447 16.35 0.36 -15.92
N SER A 448 17.33 -0.28 -16.55
CA SER A 448 18.65 -0.47 -15.91
C SER A 448 19.27 0.88 -15.54
N ASN A 449 19.88 0.94 -14.36
CA ASN A 449 20.64 2.13 -13.98
C ASN A 449 21.98 2.25 -14.73
N THR A 450 22.40 1.21 -15.50
CA THR A 450 23.55 1.28 -16.40
C THR A 450 23.27 2.07 -17.67
N ASP A 451 21.99 2.25 -18.02
CA ASP A 451 21.57 3.02 -19.22
C ASP A 451 21.61 4.53 -18.97
N ARG A 452 22.19 4.98 -17.84
CA ARG A 452 22.35 6.39 -17.51
C ARG A 452 23.30 7.11 -18.44
N PRO A 453 23.04 8.40 -18.77
CA PRO A 453 23.92 9.18 -19.66
C PRO A 453 25.25 9.57 -19.00
N SER A 454 25.34 9.61 -17.67
CA SER A 454 26.56 10.02 -16.93
C SER A 454 26.58 9.44 -15.53
N ASP A 455 27.79 9.25 -14.97
CA ASP A 455 28.02 8.85 -13.58
C ASP A 455 27.97 10.02 -12.59
N TYR A 456 28.22 11.23 -13.06
CA TYR A 456 28.32 12.45 -12.25
C TYR A 456 27.43 13.55 -12.82
N GLY A 457 27.21 14.60 -12.04
CA GLY A 457 26.36 15.72 -12.44
C GLY A 457 24.87 15.40 -12.45
N ILE A 458 24.44 14.38 -11.71
CA ILE A 458 23.05 13.95 -11.66
C ILE A 458 22.19 14.97 -10.92
N GLU A 459 21.29 15.60 -11.66
CA GLU A 459 20.36 16.61 -11.14
C GLU A 459 18.96 15.99 -10.87
N MET A 460 18.24 16.65 -9.96
CA MET A 460 16.82 16.35 -9.78
C MET A 460 16.02 16.80 -11.00
N PHE A 461 15.03 16.01 -11.36
CA PHE A 461 14.14 16.25 -12.51
C PHE A 461 14.83 16.25 -13.85
N GLN A 462 16.03 15.60 -13.96
CA GLN A 462 16.68 15.38 -15.23
C GLN A 462 15.82 14.49 -16.15
N GLY A 463 16.02 14.63 -17.47
CA GLY A 463 15.14 14.05 -18.49
C GLY A 463 14.06 15.04 -18.91
N ASN A 464 12.88 14.56 -19.28
CA ASN A 464 11.72 15.40 -19.59
C ASN A 464 11.11 15.93 -18.29
N LYS A 465 11.40 17.17 -17.94
CA LYS A 465 10.88 17.80 -16.73
C LYS A 465 9.37 17.92 -16.82
N THR A 466 8.69 17.32 -15.85
CA THR A 466 7.23 17.21 -15.82
C THR A 466 6.68 17.79 -14.52
N ASP A 467 5.71 18.68 -14.66
CA ASP A 467 4.96 19.30 -13.58
C ASP A 467 3.55 18.71 -13.56
N LEU A 468 3.17 18.10 -12.44
CA LEU A 468 1.86 17.50 -12.22
C LEU A 468 1.12 18.25 -11.12
N PHE A 469 -0.11 18.63 -11.42
CA PHE A 469 -1.09 19.13 -10.47
C PHE A 469 -2.31 18.21 -10.50
N PHE A 470 -2.77 17.78 -9.32
CA PHE A 470 -3.98 16.97 -9.18
C PHE A 470 -4.82 17.48 -8.01
N SER A 471 -6.11 17.65 -8.24
CA SER A 471 -7.08 18.05 -7.22
C SER A 471 -8.34 17.20 -7.37
N LYS A 472 -8.80 16.64 -6.26
CA LYS A 472 -10.03 15.84 -6.20
C LYS A 472 -10.86 16.26 -5.01
N ILE A 473 -12.14 16.51 -5.24
CA ILE A 473 -13.12 16.70 -4.17
C ILE A 473 -14.23 15.67 -4.33
N THR A 474 -14.59 15.00 -3.25
CA THR A 474 -15.72 14.06 -3.24
C THR A 474 -16.63 14.32 -2.06
N MET A 475 -17.93 14.20 -2.30
CA MET A 475 -18.95 14.23 -1.27
C MET A 475 -19.71 12.91 -1.30
N SER A 476 -19.80 12.24 -0.16
CA SER A 476 -20.39 10.91 -0.05
C SER A 476 -21.50 10.87 1.00
N TYR A 477 -22.51 10.05 0.77
CA TYR A 477 -23.53 9.70 1.75
C TYR A 477 -23.45 8.22 2.09
N LEU A 478 -23.13 7.92 3.33
CA LEU A 478 -22.94 6.57 3.85
C LEU A 478 -24.31 5.91 4.15
N PHE A 479 -24.69 4.93 3.35
CA PHE A 479 -25.88 4.14 3.58
C PHE A 479 -25.66 3.13 4.70
N ASN A 480 -24.68 2.26 4.51
CA ASN A 480 -24.39 1.16 5.43
C ASN A 480 -22.93 1.22 5.96
N PRO A 481 -22.74 1.58 7.24
CA PRO A 481 -21.39 1.66 7.82
C PRO A 481 -20.70 0.28 7.97
N LYS A 482 -21.44 -0.84 8.00
CA LYS A 482 -20.86 -2.18 8.12
C LYS A 482 -20.19 -2.64 6.82
N THR A 483 -20.74 -2.26 5.68
CA THR A 483 -20.21 -2.61 4.35
C THR A 483 -19.50 -1.44 3.66
N ASN A 484 -19.50 -0.26 4.30
CA ASN A 484 -19.06 1.00 3.72
C ASN A 484 -19.75 1.34 2.38
N LEU A 485 -21.02 0.94 2.25
CA LEU A 485 -21.81 1.25 1.07
C LEU A 485 -22.20 2.73 1.08
N LYS A 486 -21.81 3.46 0.04
CA LYS A 486 -22.06 4.89 -0.08
C LYS A 486 -22.36 5.31 -1.52
N PHE A 487 -23.15 6.35 -1.63
CA PHE A 487 -23.26 7.15 -2.85
C PHE A 487 -22.21 8.25 -2.81
N GLU A 488 -21.53 8.50 -3.92
CA GLU A 488 -20.48 9.50 -4.01
C GLU A 488 -20.65 10.33 -5.28
N ILE A 489 -20.42 11.62 -5.18
CA ILE A 489 -20.21 12.54 -6.29
C ILE A 489 -18.81 13.10 -6.17
N GLY A 490 -18.09 13.22 -7.28
CA GLY A 490 -16.73 13.73 -7.27
C GLY A 490 -16.39 14.58 -8.49
N LEU A 491 -15.47 15.50 -8.25
CA LEU A 491 -14.83 16.34 -9.28
C LEU A 491 -13.33 16.08 -9.21
N VAL A 492 -12.72 15.89 -10.37
CA VAL A 492 -11.27 15.73 -10.51
C VAL A 492 -10.78 16.75 -11.52
N ASN A 493 -9.72 17.44 -11.14
CA ASN A 493 -8.93 18.30 -12.02
C ASN A 493 -7.48 17.82 -11.98
N ARG A 494 -6.93 17.50 -13.15
CA ARG A 494 -5.54 17.09 -13.33
C ARG A 494 -4.92 17.87 -14.45
N ASN A 495 -3.78 18.50 -14.18
CA ASN A 495 -2.98 19.22 -15.16
C ASN A 495 -1.58 18.62 -15.17
N LEU A 496 -1.11 18.22 -16.31
CA LEU A 496 0.26 17.76 -16.52
C LEU A 496 0.89 18.64 -17.60
N GLU A 497 2.04 19.20 -17.30
CA GLU A 497 2.81 20.04 -18.21
C GLU A 497 4.24 19.54 -18.30
N ASP A 498 4.72 19.36 -19.51
CA ASP A 498 6.08 18.92 -19.81
C ASP A 498 6.61 19.60 -21.07
N GLU A 499 7.81 19.21 -21.55
CA GLU A 499 8.43 19.78 -22.76
C GLU A 499 7.61 19.52 -24.04
N TYR A 500 6.72 18.53 -24.04
CA TYR A 500 5.89 18.18 -25.21
C TYR A 500 4.54 18.89 -25.19
N GLY A 501 4.19 19.58 -24.11
CA GLY A 501 2.98 20.37 -23.99
C GLY A 501 2.20 20.12 -22.70
N ARG A 502 0.96 20.57 -22.70
CA ARG A 502 0.06 20.50 -21.56
C ARG A 502 -1.08 19.51 -21.82
N ASN A 503 -1.35 18.68 -20.84
CA ASN A 503 -2.45 17.70 -20.84
C ASN A 503 -3.34 17.93 -19.62
N ASP A 504 -4.53 18.45 -19.85
CA ASP A 504 -5.51 18.76 -18.82
C ASP A 504 -6.65 17.74 -18.87
N THR A 505 -6.97 17.16 -17.73
CA THR A 505 -8.08 16.24 -17.56
C THR A 505 -9.00 16.74 -16.46
N ASN A 506 -10.24 17.03 -16.79
CA ASN A 506 -11.28 17.40 -15.84
C ASN A 506 -12.44 16.44 -16.00
N PHE A 507 -12.91 15.84 -14.92
CA PHE A 507 -14.10 15.01 -14.99
C PHE A 507 -14.94 15.08 -13.72
N ILE A 508 -16.24 14.90 -13.94
CA ILE A 508 -17.23 14.73 -12.88
C ILE A 508 -17.75 13.30 -12.92
N PHE A 509 -18.00 12.72 -11.76
CA PHE A 509 -18.55 11.37 -11.67
C PHE A 509 -19.56 11.22 -10.54
N PHE A 510 -20.41 10.21 -10.68
CA PHE A 510 -21.31 9.69 -9.68
C PHE A 510 -21.01 8.22 -9.47
N ALA A 511 -21.04 7.76 -8.22
CA ALA A 511 -20.76 6.37 -7.91
C ALA A 511 -21.65 5.84 -6.79
N LEU A 512 -22.05 4.58 -6.90
CA LEU A 512 -22.54 3.75 -5.79
C LEU A 512 -21.44 2.71 -5.52
N LYS A 513 -20.81 2.77 -4.35
CA LYS A 513 -19.64 1.93 -4.08
C LYS A 513 -19.54 1.49 -2.63
N THR A 514 -18.87 0.35 -2.46
CA THR A 514 -18.23 -0.06 -1.21
C THR A 514 -16.76 0.29 -1.32
N ASP A 515 -16.27 1.22 -0.47
CA ASP A 515 -14.91 1.77 -0.58
C ASP A 515 -13.98 1.05 0.41
N LEU A 516 -13.40 -0.08 -0.01
CA LEU A 516 -12.62 -0.96 0.86
C LEU A 516 -11.14 -1.10 0.45
N PHE A 517 -10.74 -0.51 -0.69
CA PHE A 517 -9.38 -0.59 -1.23
C PHE A 517 -8.90 0.77 -1.69
N ASN A 518 -7.62 1.08 -1.45
CA ASN A 518 -6.97 2.25 -2.04
C ASN A 518 -6.80 2.06 -3.55
N ARG A 519 -6.97 3.14 -4.30
CA ARG A 519 -6.69 3.23 -5.73
C ARG A 519 -5.95 4.53 -5.98
N TYR A 520 -4.70 4.42 -6.39
CA TYR A 520 -3.82 5.56 -6.63
C TYR A 520 -3.90 5.97 -8.10
N TYR A 521 -4.90 6.79 -8.43
CA TYR A 521 -5.09 7.38 -9.77
C TYR A 521 -4.72 8.86 -9.79
N ASP A 522 -3.86 9.27 -8.89
CA ASP A 522 -3.42 10.63 -8.63
C ASP A 522 -1.94 10.84 -9.02
N PHE A 523 -1.58 10.29 -10.19
CA PHE A 523 -0.26 10.37 -10.80
C PHE A 523 -0.27 11.15 -12.11
#